data_18831ddbd87345207bd2e6586b4919df
#
_entry.id   18831ddbd87345207bd2e6586b4919df
#
_cell.length_a   1.000
_cell.length_b   1.000
_cell.length_c   1.000
_cell.angle_alpha   90.00
_cell.angle_beta   90.00
_cell.angle_gamma   90.00
#
_symmetry.space_group_name_H-M   'P 1'
#
loop_
_entity.id
_entity.type
_entity.pdbx_description
1 polymer ?
#
loop_
_entity_poly.entity_id
_entity_poly.type
_entity_poly.pdbx_seq_one_letter_code
_entity_poly.pdbx_strand_id
1 'polypeptide(L)'
;MTRKPGRVFYGWFALAGGMLIIFTVGGTFVNSFGVFLPVVSAELGWGRATLATALSLGIVAFGLPSPLWGVLVSRLGPRFAIILGNMVAALALAALSQVQQVWQVYILYIIIGLGAGFGGYIACATIANNWFIRRRSLAMGIFIACGGLGGLVFPPLSTALIAAIGWRMSWLVLSGIILGAGVLLGGVVLVRNRPEDMGQVPDGVTGGQSTAADAAAYLEATGKKKTGGRMSQVLKEPAAWLIGAFTSANAFAQGTMSTHQVAYLQDIGFNPMTAATTVSLVAAMMVIGSIAFGGLALRYNVKYLAVIGFVSELVAITVLLTTRELGLIYIYAVFMGIGNGALTAALPTFVGVYFGRERYAQALGVIFPFQVVSQAAAAFIAGAIYDATSSYQWAFIVVAACSALGVASVFLTRLPGRS
;
A
#
# COMPACT_ATOMS: atom_id res chain seq x y z
N MET A 1 16.64 44.12 0.66
CA MET A 1 16.43 42.74 1.18
C MET A 1 16.25 41.80 0.01
N THR A 2 17.31 41.15 -0.42
CA THR A 2 17.32 40.22 -1.55
C THR A 2 16.68 38.91 -1.09
N ARG A 3 15.50 38.59 -1.61
CA ARG A 3 14.87 37.25 -1.44
C ARG A 3 15.83 36.20 -2.03
N LYS A 4 16.52 35.42 -1.17
CA LYS A 4 17.16 34.19 -1.61
C LYS A 4 16.10 33.28 -2.24
N PRO A 5 16.35 32.67 -3.42
CA PRO A 5 15.42 31.74 -4.02
C PRO A 5 15.11 30.63 -3.01
N GLY A 6 13.82 30.41 -2.76
CA GLY A 6 13.36 29.46 -1.74
C GLY A 6 13.92 28.08 -2.02
N ARG A 7 14.74 27.55 -1.12
CA ARG A 7 15.17 26.15 -1.17
C ARG A 7 13.92 25.26 -1.18
N VAL A 8 13.83 24.41 -2.18
CA VAL A 8 12.78 23.41 -2.24
C VAL A 8 12.79 22.59 -0.94
N PHE A 9 11.63 22.47 -0.30
CA PHE A 9 11.51 21.67 0.92
C PHE A 9 11.93 20.23 0.67
N TYR A 10 12.98 19.77 1.36
CA TYR A 10 13.58 18.46 1.10
C TYR A 10 12.64 17.27 1.33
N GLY A 11 11.57 17.48 2.09
CA GLY A 11 10.53 16.47 2.31
C GLY A 11 9.96 15.84 1.03
N TRP A 12 9.89 16.61 -0.08
CA TRP A 12 9.46 16.07 -1.36
C TRP A 12 10.48 15.11 -1.99
N PHE A 13 11.77 15.34 -1.79
CA PHE A 13 12.82 14.41 -2.23
C PHE A 13 12.83 13.15 -1.37
N ALA A 14 12.65 13.27 -0.06
CA ALA A 14 12.53 12.12 0.84
C ALA A 14 11.29 11.28 0.52
N LEU A 15 10.16 11.93 0.19
CA LEU A 15 8.94 11.27 -0.28
C LEU A 15 9.19 10.55 -1.61
N ALA A 16 9.83 11.21 -2.59
CA ALA A 16 10.16 10.61 -3.89
C ALA A 16 11.03 9.35 -3.73
N GLY A 17 11.96 9.34 -2.76
CA GLY A 17 12.71 8.14 -2.41
C GLY A 17 11.82 6.98 -1.95
N GLY A 18 10.89 7.23 -1.06
CA GLY A 18 9.89 6.23 -0.63
C GLY A 18 8.98 5.77 -1.77
N MET A 19 8.60 6.69 -2.66
CA MET A 19 7.80 6.40 -3.85
C MET A 19 8.52 5.48 -4.82
N LEU A 20 9.81 5.70 -5.09
CA LEU A 20 10.64 4.83 -5.93
C LEU A 20 10.68 3.40 -5.39
N ILE A 21 10.73 3.24 -4.09
CA ILE A 21 10.76 1.92 -3.44
C ILE A 21 9.43 1.20 -3.62
N ILE A 22 8.30 1.85 -3.30
CA ILE A 22 6.97 1.24 -3.46
C ILE A 22 6.68 0.95 -4.95
N PHE A 23 7.08 1.83 -5.86
CA PHE A 23 6.97 1.64 -7.29
C PHE A 23 7.75 0.41 -7.78
N THR A 24 9.03 0.29 -7.41
CA THR A 24 9.90 -0.79 -7.87
C THR A 24 9.57 -2.13 -7.21
N VAL A 25 9.46 -2.17 -5.88
CA VAL A 25 9.22 -3.41 -5.13
C VAL A 25 7.79 -3.90 -5.31
N GLY A 26 6.80 -3.02 -5.20
CA GLY A 26 5.39 -3.39 -5.43
C GLY A 26 5.14 -3.87 -6.86
N GLY A 27 5.75 -3.18 -7.83
CA GLY A 27 5.68 -3.55 -9.25
C GLY A 27 6.29 -4.92 -9.54
N THR A 28 7.47 -5.21 -8.99
CA THR A 28 8.20 -6.44 -9.27
C THR A 28 7.72 -7.63 -8.44
N PHE A 29 7.51 -7.47 -7.14
CA PHE A 29 7.20 -8.58 -6.23
C PHE A 29 5.79 -9.14 -6.46
N VAL A 30 4.77 -8.29 -6.48
CA VAL A 30 3.37 -8.74 -6.53
C VAL A 30 2.83 -8.68 -7.96
N ASN A 31 2.98 -7.52 -8.61
CA ASN A 31 2.26 -7.27 -9.86
C ASN A 31 2.88 -7.99 -11.07
N SER A 32 4.19 -8.25 -11.08
CA SER A 32 4.84 -8.98 -12.19
C SER A 32 4.74 -10.50 -12.06
N PHE A 33 4.43 -11.03 -10.89
CA PHE A 33 4.41 -12.49 -10.66
C PHE A 33 3.54 -13.24 -11.68
N GLY A 34 2.35 -12.72 -11.98
CA GLY A 34 1.42 -13.33 -12.92
C GLY A 34 1.98 -13.49 -14.34
N VAL A 35 2.94 -12.65 -14.74
CA VAL A 35 3.62 -12.73 -16.05
C VAL A 35 4.67 -13.85 -16.06
N PHE A 36 5.39 -14.05 -14.97
CA PHE A 36 6.40 -15.12 -14.84
C PHE A 36 5.78 -16.50 -14.67
N LEU A 37 4.63 -16.60 -14.01
CA LEU A 37 3.98 -17.85 -13.65
C LEU A 37 3.83 -18.83 -14.84
N PRO A 38 3.23 -18.47 -15.99
CA PRO A 38 3.04 -19.41 -17.10
C PRO A 38 4.37 -19.85 -17.72
N VAL A 39 5.35 -18.95 -17.81
CA VAL A 39 6.65 -19.23 -18.45
C VAL A 39 7.49 -20.17 -17.59
N VAL A 40 7.57 -19.92 -16.28
CA VAL A 40 8.30 -20.77 -15.33
C VAL A 40 7.61 -22.14 -15.20
N SER A 41 6.27 -22.17 -15.17
CA SER A 41 5.46 -23.39 -15.15
C SER A 41 5.75 -24.28 -16.37
N ALA A 42 5.81 -23.68 -17.57
CA ALA A 42 6.05 -24.41 -18.81
C ALA A 42 7.49 -24.95 -18.90
N GLU A 43 8.50 -24.19 -18.51
CA GLU A 43 9.92 -24.60 -18.61
C GLU A 43 10.31 -25.64 -17.55
N LEU A 44 9.84 -25.47 -16.30
CA LEU A 44 10.22 -26.36 -15.19
C LEU A 44 9.21 -27.49 -14.93
N GLY A 45 8.09 -27.53 -15.65
CA GLY A 45 7.04 -28.53 -15.48
C GLY A 45 6.29 -28.44 -14.15
N TRP A 46 6.34 -27.28 -13.46
CA TRP A 46 5.70 -27.11 -12.17
C TRP A 46 4.26 -26.64 -12.32
N GLY A 47 3.38 -27.16 -11.46
CA GLY A 47 1.97 -26.76 -11.45
C GLY A 47 1.80 -25.26 -11.12
N ARG A 48 0.84 -24.61 -11.77
CA ARG A 48 0.54 -23.19 -11.52
C ARG A 48 0.12 -22.93 -10.07
N ALA A 49 -0.64 -23.85 -9.46
CA ALA A 49 -1.01 -23.78 -8.06
C ALA A 49 0.21 -23.82 -7.12
N THR A 50 1.18 -24.68 -7.46
CA THR A 50 2.46 -24.77 -6.73
C THR A 50 3.20 -23.44 -6.74
N LEU A 51 3.33 -22.80 -7.90
CA LEU A 51 3.97 -21.50 -8.01
C LEU A 51 3.16 -20.39 -7.31
N ALA A 52 1.84 -20.39 -7.44
CA ALA A 52 0.97 -19.42 -6.77
C ALA A 52 1.10 -19.49 -5.23
N THR A 53 1.34 -20.68 -4.68
CA THR A 53 1.64 -20.87 -3.25
C THR A 53 2.87 -20.06 -2.82
N ALA A 54 3.90 -19.95 -3.67
CA ALA A 54 5.08 -19.15 -3.37
C ALA A 54 4.71 -17.66 -3.16
N LEU A 55 3.92 -17.08 -4.05
CA LEU A 55 3.45 -15.70 -3.88
C LEU A 55 2.63 -15.53 -2.60
N SER A 56 1.74 -16.47 -2.31
CA SER A 56 0.92 -16.44 -1.08
C SER A 56 1.79 -16.45 0.18
N LEU A 57 2.81 -17.31 0.24
CA LEU A 57 3.79 -17.34 1.32
C LEU A 57 4.55 -16.00 1.44
N GLY A 58 4.95 -15.43 0.31
CA GLY A 58 5.59 -14.12 0.25
C GLY A 58 4.70 -13.00 0.79
N ILE A 59 3.42 -12.97 0.44
CA ILE A 59 2.44 -11.97 0.93
C ILE A 59 2.22 -12.13 2.44
N VAL A 60 2.11 -13.36 2.93
CA VAL A 60 2.01 -13.62 4.38
C VAL A 60 3.26 -13.14 5.10
N ALA A 61 4.44 -13.46 4.58
CA ALA A 61 5.72 -13.01 5.13
C ALA A 61 5.90 -11.48 5.06
N PHE A 62 5.34 -10.81 4.05
CA PHE A 62 5.31 -9.35 3.95
C PHE A 62 4.45 -8.71 5.04
N GLY A 63 3.24 -9.24 5.27
CA GLY A 63 2.21 -8.57 6.07
C GLY A 63 2.13 -9.03 7.52
N LEU A 64 2.22 -10.33 7.78
CA LEU A 64 2.01 -10.87 9.13
C LEU A 64 3.03 -10.38 10.17
N PRO A 65 4.35 -10.25 9.86
CA PRO A 65 5.34 -9.73 10.81
C PRO A 65 5.31 -8.20 10.96
N SER A 66 4.35 -7.49 10.37
CA SER A 66 4.31 -6.03 10.40
C SER A 66 4.33 -5.39 11.79
N PRO A 67 3.82 -6.00 12.88
CA PRO A 67 4.04 -5.48 14.22
C PRO A 67 5.53 -5.41 14.60
N LEU A 68 6.31 -6.42 14.21
CA LEU A 68 7.76 -6.44 14.40
C LEU A 68 8.44 -5.36 13.56
N TRP A 69 8.02 -5.21 12.28
CA TRP A 69 8.53 -4.16 11.40
C TRP A 69 8.28 -2.77 11.96
N GLY A 70 7.10 -2.51 12.51
CA GLY A 70 6.78 -1.23 13.16
C GLY A 70 7.73 -0.91 14.33
N VAL A 71 8.07 -1.90 15.15
CA VAL A 71 9.02 -1.74 16.26
C VAL A 71 10.44 -1.53 15.73
N LEU A 72 10.89 -2.34 14.78
CA LEU A 72 12.24 -2.22 14.20
C LEU A 72 12.43 -0.89 13.47
N VAL A 73 11.45 -0.45 12.67
CA VAL A 73 11.47 0.86 11.99
C VAL A 73 11.53 2.01 12.99
N SER A 74 10.80 1.92 14.11
CA SER A 74 10.84 2.96 15.14
C SER A 74 12.19 3.04 15.89
N ARG A 75 12.89 1.91 16.04
CA ARG A 75 14.17 1.81 16.75
C ARG A 75 15.37 2.10 15.87
N LEU A 76 15.42 1.48 14.69
CA LEU A 76 16.56 1.52 13.77
C LEU A 76 16.46 2.68 12.76
N GLY A 77 15.29 3.30 12.66
CA GLY A 77 14.97 4.33 11.68
C GLY A 77 14.50 3.78 10.34
N PRO A 78 13.58 4.50 9.68
CA PRO A 78 12.98 4.05 8.43
C PRO A 78 14.00 3.94 7.28
N ARG A 79 15.02 4.80 7.22
CA ARG A 79 16.06 4.75 6.18
C ARG A 79 16.85 3.44 6.20
N PHE A 80 17.25 2.99 7.39
CA PHE A 80 17.97 1.72 7.55
C PHE A 80 17.10 0.54 7.13
N ALA A 81 15.84 0.53 7.57
CA ALA A 81 14.87 -0.49 7.20
C ALA A 81 14.66 -0.55 5.68
N ILE A 82 14.51 0.61 5.02
CA ILE A 82 14.37 0.72 3.57
C ILE A 82 15.58 0.11 2.85
N ILE A 83 16.79 0.51 3.22
CA ILE A 83 18.02 0.04 2.55
C ILE A 83 18.19 -1.46 2.74
N LEU A 84 18.18 -1.93 3.99
CA LEU A 84 18.45 -3.35 4.30
C LEU A 84 17.33 -4.26 3.77
N GLY A 85 16.06 -3.90 4.03
CA GLY A 85 14.92 -4.73 3.62
C GLY A 85 14.83 -4.89 2.10
N ASN A 86 14.97 -3.80 1.35
CA ASN A 86 14.89 -3.87 -0.11
C ASN A 86 16.15 -4.46 -0.75
N MET A 87 17.32 -4.33 -0.11
CA MET A 87 18.53 -5.05 -0.53
C MET A 87 18.35 -6.56 -0.39
N VAL A 88 17.83 -7.03 0.75
CA VAL A 88 17.51 -8.44 0.97
C VAL A 88 16.48 -8.94 -0.07
N ALA A 89 15.41 -8.19 -0.29
CA ALA A 89 14.40 -8.52 -1.28
C ALA A 89 14.98 -8.61 -2.70
N ALA A 90 15.82 -7.65 -3.08
CA ALA A 90 16.45 -7.62 -4.41
C ALA A 90 17.42 -8.81 -4.61
N LEU A 91 18.24 -9.13 -3.61
CA LEU A 91 19.16 -10.27 -3.68
C LEU A 91 18.40 -11.61 -3.77
N ALA A 92 17.31 -11.76 -3.02
CA ALA A 92 16.45 -12.93 -3.12
C ALA A 92 15.73 -13.00 -4.48
N LEU A 93 15.32 -11.86 -5.04
CA LEU A 93 14.77 -11.79 -6.40
C LEU A 93 15.80 -12.19 -7.46
N ALA A 94 17.06 -11.74 -7.31
CA ALA A 94 18.14 -12.16 -8.17
C ALA A 94 18.39 -13.69 -8.08
N ALA A 95 18.33 -14.26 -6.88
CA ALA A 95 18.51 -15.69 -6.66
C ALA A 95 17.41 -16.55 -7.33
N LEU A 96 16.20 -15.99 -7.60
CA LEU A 96 15.16 -16.67 -8.39
C LEU A 96 15.62 -17.04 -9.79
N SER A 97 16.62 -16.34 -10.36
CA SER A 97 17.19 -16.68 -11.67
C SER A 97 17.87 -18.06 -11.70
N GLN A 98 18.28 -18.59 -10.54
CA GLN A 98 19.03 -19.84 -10.40
C GLN A 98 18.19 -21.01 -9.87
N VAL A 99 16.87 -20.84 -9.72
CA VAL A 99 16.01 -21.88 -9.14
C VAL A 99 15.92 -23.10 -10.05
N GLN A 100 16.01 -24.27 -9.41
CA GLN A 100 15.89 -25.59 -10.04
C GLN A 100 14.87 -26.48 -9.31
N GLN A 101 14.43 -26.10 -8.11
CA GLN A 101 13.50 -26.87 -7.29
C GLN A 101 12.42 -25.97 -6.68
N VAL A 102 11.21 -26.48 -6.50
CA VAL A 102 10.04 -25.75 -6.00
C VAL A 102 10.28 -25.13 -4.63
N TRP A 103 10.90 -25.85 -3.69
CA TRP A 103 11.16 -25.36 -2.34
C TRP A 103 12.04 -24.11 -2.30
N GLN A 104 12.96 -23.97 -3.28
CA GLN A 104 13.80 -22.77 -3.42
C GLN A 104 12.95 -21.54 -3.71
N VAL A 105 11.93 -21.67 -4.59
CA VAL A 105 10.99 -20.57 -4.89
C VAL A 105 10.24 -20.17 -3.64
N TYR A 106 9.77 -21.12 -2.83
CA TYR A 106 9.06 -20.85 -1.58
C TYR A 106 9.91 -20.04 -0.60
N ILE A 107 11.14 -20.50 -0.35
CA ILE A 107 12.07 -19.83 0.55
C ILE A 107 12.40 -18.42 0.04
N LEU A 108 12.70 -18.28 -1.26
CA LEU A 108 13.06 -16.99 -1.83
C LEU A 108 11.88 -16.00 -1.79
N TYR A 109 10.64 -16.45 -2.06
CA TYR A 109 9.47 -15.59 -1.92
C TYR A 109 9.18 -15.18 -0.48
N ILE A 110 9.40 -16.05 0.50
CA ILE A 110 9.35 -15.70 1.92
C ILE A 110 10.40 -14.63 2.23
N ILE A 111 11.64 -14.78 1.78
CA ILE A 111 12.71 -13.79 2.00
C ILE A 111 12.39 -12.46 1.33
N ILE A 112 11.88 -12.48 0.08
CA ILE A 112 11.40 -11.27 -0.61
C ILE A 112 10.29 -10.60 0.20
N GLY A 113 9.32 -11.38 0.67
CA GLY A 113 8.22 -10.87 1.48
C GLY A 113 8.69 -10.24 2.79
N LEU A 114 9.58 -10.88 3.53
CA LEU A 114 10.18 -10.34 4.76
C LEU A 114 10.97 -9.05 4.48
N GLY A 115 11.81 -9.05 3.45
CA GLY A 115 12.58 -7.87 3.05
C GLY A 115 11.71 -6.70 2.62
N ALA A 116 10.73 -6.95 1.74
CA ALA A 116 9.76 -5.96 1.28
C ALA A 116 8.85 -5.47 2.41
N GLY A 117 8.48 -6.34 3.36
CA GLY A 117 7.70 -5.97 4.55
C GLY A 117 8.46 -5.04 5.47
N PHE A 118 9.73 -5.33 5.75
CA PHE A 118 10.58 -4.50 6.60
C PHE A 118 10.93 -3.15 5.96
N GLY A 119 11.36 -3.16 4.69
CA GLY A 119 11.82 -1.97 3.97
C GLY A 119 10.78 -1.27 3.11
N GLY A 120 9.55 -1.81 3.03
CA GLY A 120 8.50 -1.31 2.14
C GLY A 120 7.54 -0.33 2.82
N TYR A 121 6.26 -0.69 2.81
CA TYR A 121 5.16 0.20 3.11
C TYR A 121 5.28 0.97 4.43
N ILE A 122 5.56 0.25 5.57
CA ILE A 122 5.62 0.89 6.91
C ILE A 122 6.78 1.87 6.99
N ALA A 123 7.96 1.50 6.49
CA ALA A 123 9.13 2.35 6.53
C ALA A 123 8.96 3.60 5.65
N CYS A 124 8.48 3.44 4.41
CA CYS A 124 8.26 4.54 3.48
C CYS A 124 7.15 5.48 3.94
N ALA A 125 6.02 4.95 4.45
CA ALA A 125 4.96 5.75 5.03
C ALA A 125 5.43 6.50 6.29
N THR A 126 6.35 5.93 7.08
CA THR A 126 6.96 6.61 8.22
C THR A 126 7.81 7.81 7.79
N ILE A 127 8.55 7.71 6.66
CA ILE A 127 9.25 8.87 6.09
C ILE A 127 8.27 9.99 5.74
N ALA A 128 7.20 9.68 4.98
CA ALA A 128 6.20 10.67 4.63
C ALA A 128 5.57 11.32 5.88
N ASN A 129 5.25 10.53 6.91
CA ASN A 129 4.70 11.03 8.17
C ASN A 129 5.70 11.88 8.97
N ASN A 130 7.01 11.60 8.91
CA ASN A 130 8.03 12.36 9.60
C ASN A 130 8.25 13.75 8.98
N TRP A 131 8.19 13.86 7.66
CA TRP A 131 8.45 15.08 6.92
C TRP A 131 7.23 15.98 6.78
N PHE A 132 6.00 15.39 6.69
CA PHE A 132 4.78 16.14 6.44
C PHE A 132 3.82 16.10 7.64
N ILE A 133 3.42 17.27 8.12
CA ILE A 133 2.38 17.47 9.13
C ILE A 133 1.16 18.11 8.47
N ARG A 134 1.32 19.27 7.86
CA ARG A 134 0.24 20.04 7.22
C ARG A 134 -0.24 19.34 5.93
N ARG A 135 0.70 18.86 5.11
CA ARG A 135 0.42 18.21 3.82
C ARG A 135 0.48 16.69 3.88
N ARG A 136 0.35 16.10 5.09
CA ARG A 136 0.46 14.64 5.30
C ARG A 136 -0.46 13.86 4.39
N SER A 137 -1.75 14.22 4.33
CA SER A 137 -2.74 13.52 3.53
C SER A 137 -2.41 13.53 2.04
N LEU A 138 -1.94 14.67 1.52
CA LEU A 138 -1.50 14.78 0.13
C LEU A 138 -0.27 13.91 -0.13
N ALA A 139 0.73 13.97 0.75
CA ALA A 139 1.94 13.14 0.64
C ALA A 139 1.60 11.65 0.65
N MET A 140 0.68 11.21 1.53
CA MET A 140 0.22 9.82 1.59
C MET A 140 -0.58 9.42 0.34
N GLY A 141 -1.45 10.29 -0.17
CA GLY A 141 -2.20 10.04 -1.41
C GLY A 141 -1.28 9.84 -2.61
N ILE A 142 -0.28 10.70 -2.80
CA ILE A 142 0.72 10.58 -3.85
C ILE A 142 1.57 9.31 -3.67
N PHE A 143 1.97 9.01 -2.44
CA PHE A 143 2.71 7.80 -2.10
C PHE A 143 1.97 6.52 -2.50
N ILE A 144 0.69 6.41 -2.15
CA ILE A 144 -0.16 5.26 -2.51
C ILE A 144 -0.35 5.16 -4.03
N ALA A 145 -0.57 6.29 -4.71
CA ALA A 145 -0.71 6.33 -6.16
C ALA A 145 0.50 5.73 -6.89
N CYS A 146 1.71 5.94 -6.37
CA CYS A 146 2.93 5.35 -6.95
C CYS A 146 2.98 3.83 -6.87
N GLY A 147 2.39 3.23 -5.85
CA GLY A 147 2.22 1.77 -5.79
C GLY A 147 1.36 1.24 -6.95
N GLY A 148 0.27 1.93 -7.27
CA GLY A 148 -0.58 1.62 -8.42
C GLY A 148 0.15 1.76 -9.77
N LEU A 149 0.96 2.81 -9.93
CA LEU A 149 1.80 3.00 -11.12
C LEU A 149 2.81 1.86 -11.32
N GLY A 150 3.35 1.28 -10.24
CA GLY A 150 4.19 0.08 -10.32
C GLY A 150 3.45 -1.08 -10.98
N GLY A 151 2.19 -1.30 -10.60
CA GLY A 151 1.32 -2.33 -11.22
C GLY A 151 1.01 -2.08 -12.69
N LEU A 152 1.04 -0.81 -13.14
CA LEU A 152 0.83 -0.46 -14.53
C LEU A 152 2.08 -0.67 -15.40
N VAL A 153 3.26 -0.38 -14.87
CA VAL A 153 4.52 -0.34 -15.63
C VAL A 153 5.24 -1.70 -15.64
N PHE A 154 5.33 -2.36 -14.48
CA PHE A 154 6.20 -3.54 -14.38
C PHE A 154 5.69 -4.80 -15.08
N PRO A 155 4.38 -5.13 -15.15
CA PRO A 155 3.93 -6.30 -15.90
C PRO A 155 4.26 -6.23 -17.41
N PRO A 156 3.96 -5.14 -18.15
CA PRO A 156 4.37 -5.00 -19.53
C PRO A 156 5.90 -5.02 -19.72
N LEU A 157 6.64 -4.34 -18.82
CA LEU A 157 8.11 -4.38 -18.82
C LEU A 157 8.63 -5.81 -18.64
N SER A 158 8.07 -6.56 -17.68
CA SER A 158 8.43 -7.96 -17.43
C SER A 158 8.14 -8.84 -18.65
N THR A 159 7.00 -8.65 -19.31
CA THR A 159 6.64 -9.37 -20.55
C THR A 159 7.68 -9.10 -21.65
N ALA A 160 8.05 -7.84 -21.87
CA ALA A 160 9.05 -7.47 -22.86
C ALA A 160 10.45 -8.03 -22.54
N LEU A 161 10.86 -7.99 -21.25
CA LEU A 161 12.13 -8.57 -20.81
C LEU A 161 12.15 -10.10 -21.02
N ILE A 162 11.09 -10.80 -20.62
CA ILE A 162 10.99 -12.26 -20.80
C ILE A 162 11.10 -12.63 -22.27
N ALA A 163 10.42 -11.91 -23.15
CA ALA A 163 10.48 -12.14 -24.59
C ALA A 163 11.88 -11.89 -25.19
N ALA A 164 12.62 -10.89 -24.66
CA ALA A 164 13.92 -10.50 -25.19
C ALA A 164 15.08 -11.33 -24.64
N ILE A 165 15.10 -11.65 -23.35
CA ILE A 165 16.25 -12.20 -22.65
C ILE A 165 15.92 -13.44 -21.77
N GLY A 166 14.68 -13.93 -21.80
CA GLY A 166 14.20 -15.03 -20.98
C GLY A 166 13.94 -14.64 -19.53
N TRP A 167 13.18 -15.49 -18.83
CA TRP A 167 12.70 -15.18 -17.47
C TRP A 167 13.82 -15.12 -16.41
N ARG A 168 14.89 -15.94 -16.55
CA ARG A 168 16.01 -15.94 -15.60
C ARG A 168 16.76 -14.61 -15.61
N MET A 169 17.10 -14.11 -16.77
CA MET A 169 17.77 -12.80 -16.91
C MET A 169 16.83 -11.66 -16.57
N SER A 170 15.53 -11.80 -16.80
CA SER A 170 14.53 -10.80 -16.40
C SER A 170 14.48 -10.59 -14.89
N TRP A 171 14.60 -11.66 -14.09
CA TRP A 171 14.70 -11.53 -12.62
C TRP A 171 15.95 -10.75 -12.19
N LEU A 172 17.09 -10.96 -12.84
CA LEU A 172 18.31 -10.21 -12.56
C LEU A 172 18.17 -8.72 -12.92
N VAL A 173 17.56 -8.41 -14.06
CA VAL A 173 17.29 -7.01 -14.46
C VAL A 173 16.35 -6.33 -13.49
N LEU A 174 15.25 -6.97 -13.10
CA LEU A 174 14.30 -6.44 -12.13
C LEU A 174 14.93 -6.24 -10.75
N SER A 175 15.77 -7.17 -10.31
CA SER A 175 16.58 -7.02 -9.09
C SER A 175 17.51 -5.81 -9.19
N GLY A 176 18.21 -5.65 -10.34
CA GLY A 176 19.05 -4.47 -10.62
C GLY A 176 18.28 -3.15 -10.56
N ILE A 177 17.02 -3.12 -11.02
CA ILE A 177 16.16 -1.94 -10.92
C ILE A 177 15.83 -1.63 -9.45
N ILE A 178 15.52 -2.65 -8.63
CA ILE A 178 15.28 -2.44 -7.19
C ILE A 178 16.55 -1.91 -6.52
N LEU A 179 17.72 -2.49 -6.79
CA LEU A 179 18.98 -2.04 -6.21
C LEU A 179 19.35 -0.62 -6.67
N GLY A 180 19.28 -0.32 -7.96
CA GLY A 180 19.66 0.96 -8.52
C GLY A 180 18.67 2.07 -8.17
N ALA A 181 17.42 1.93 -8.58
CA ALA A 181 16.42 2.96 -8.38
C ALA A 181 15.84 2.95 -6.95
N GLY A 182 15.53 1.77 -6.40
CA GLY A 182 14.95 1.65 -5.06
C GLY A 182 15.98 1.89 -3.96
N VAL A 183 17.01 1.05 -3.86
CA VAL A 183 17.97 1.09 -2.75
C VAL A 183 18.95 2.26 -2.88
N LEU A 184 19.70 2.36 -3.99
CA LEU A 184 20.74 3.38 -4.14
C LEU A 184 20.13 4.77 -4.27
N LEU A 185 19.32 5.02 -5.30
CA LEU A 185 18.76 6.35 -5.52
C LEU A 185 17.71 6.68 -4.46
N GLY A 186 16.72 5.83 -4.24
CA GLY A 186 15.66 6.04 -3.27
C GLY A 186 16.19 6.06 -1.83
N GLY A 187 16.71 4.93 -1.35
CA GLY A 187 17.09 4.73 0.05
C GLY A 187 18.34 5.50 0.48
N VAL A 188 19.43 5.41 -0.29
CA VAL A 188 20.73 5.99 0.11
C VAL A 188 20.79 7.48 -0.18
N VAL A 189 20.39 7.91 -1.40
CA VAL A 189 20.52 9.30 -1.84
C VAL A 189 19.38 10.17 -1.34
N LEU A 190 18.11 9.79 -1.63
CA LEU A 190 16.96 10.66 -1.42
C LEU A 190 16.38 10.58 0.00
N VAL A 191 16.30 9.39 0.59
CA VAL A 191 15.66 9.23 1.90
C VAL A 191 16.53 9.75 3.03
N ARG A 192 15.94 10.57 3.91
CA ARG A 192 16.46 10.98 5.23
C ARG A 192 15.39 10.69 6.27
N ASN A 193 15.81 10.26 7.47
CA ASN A 193 14.87 9.81 8.49
C ASN A 193 13.92 10.94 8.95
N ARG A 194 14.48 12.11 9.22
CA ARG A 194 13.75 13.23 9.80
C ARG A 194 14.26 14.57 9.22
N PRO A 195 13.39 15.59 9.14
CA PRO A 195 13.81 16.95 8.76
C PRO A 195 14.91 17.50 9.67
N GLU A 196 14.84 17.17 10.96
CA GLU A 196 15.80 17.62 11.98
C GLU A 196 17.22 17.16 11.69
N ASP A 197 17.41 15.99 11.06
CA ASP A 197 18.73 15.47 10.64
C ASP A 197 19.42 16.39 9.61
N MET A 198 18.66 17.29 8.99
CA MET A 198 19.14 18.27 8.00
C MET A 198 18.98 19.73 8.47
N GLY A 199 18.68 19.96 9.74
CA GLY A 199 18.41 21.29 10.27
C GLY A 199 17.13 21.92 9.71
N GLN A 200 16.17 21.11 9.29
CA GLN A 200 14.85 21.54 8.82
C GLN A 200 13.78 21.16 9.85
N VAL A 201 12.61 21.75 9.76
CA VAL A 201 11.42 21.36 10.51
C VAL A 201 10.37 20.75 9.56
N PRO A 202 9.45 19.92 10.08
CA PRO A 202 8.35 19.42 9.29
C PRO A 202 7.50 20.55 8.70
N ASP A 203 6.83 20.28 7.58
CA ASP A 203 5.94 21.26 6.97
C ASP A 203 4.83 21.68 7.94
N GLY A 204 4.54 22.99 8.00
CA GLY A 204 3.46 23.55 8.83
C GLY A 204 3.84 23.93 10.26
N VAL A 205 5.08 23.69 10.71
CA VAL A 205 5.55 24.17 12.00
C VAL A 205 5.90 25.65 11.96
N THR A 206 6.38 26.14 10.82
CA THR A 206 6.66 27.56 10.57
C THR A 206 6.03 28.02 9.26
N GLY A 207 5.56 29.26 9.22
CA GLY A 207 4.78 29.84 8.09
C GLY A 207 5.52 30.02 6.75
N GLY A 208 6.43 29.10 6.39
CA GLY A 208 7.03 29.04 5.04
C GLY A 208 8.54 29.14 4.94
N GLN A 209 9.25 29.55 5.98
CA GLN A 209 10.73 29.53 6.04
C GLN A 209 11.16 28.98 7.39
N SER A 210 11.68 27.76 7.40
CA SER A 210 12.30 27.16 8.59
C SER A 210 13.72 27.74 8.76
N THR A 211 13.98 28.36 9.90
CA THR A 211 15.35 28.76 10.31
C THR A 211 15.96 27.67 11.17
N ALA A 212 17.29 27.71 11.31
CA ALA A 212 17.99 26.82 12.27
C ALA A 212 17.51 27.02 13.71
N ALA A 213 17.08 28.24 14.05
CA ALA A 213 16.50 28.57 15.35
C ALA A 213 15.15 27.91 15.57
N ASP A 214 14.30 27.87 14.54
CA ASP A 214 12.99 27.17 14.61
C ASP A 214 13.18 25.66 14.76
N ALA A 215 14.20 25.08 14.10
CA ALA A 215 14.56 23.68 14.25
C ALA A 215 15.06 23.38 15.67
N ALA A 216 15.90 24.26 16.25
CA ALA A 216 16.38 24.14 17.62
C ALA A 216 15.24 24.24 18.63
N ALA A 217 14.36 25.23 18.50
CA ALA A 217 13.19 25.41 19.36
C ALA A 217 12.21 24.21 19.26
N TYR A 218 12.00 23.69 18.06
CA TYR A 218 11.19 22.49 17.86
C TYR A 218 11.81 21.25 18.50
N LEU A 219 13.14 21.06 18.38
CA LEU A 219 13.89 19.99 19.03
C LEU A 219 13.84 20.10 20.56
N GLU A 220 13.96 21.30 21.10
CA GLU A 220 13.88 21.55 22.55
C GLU A 220 12.45 21.24 23.07
N ALA A 221 11.42 21.65 22.33
CA ALA A 221 10.02 21.39 22.68
C ALA A 221 9.66 19.90 22.57
N THR A 222 10.21 19.18 21.58
CA THR A 222 9.92 17.75 21.33
C THR A 222 10.92 16.80 21.99
N GLY A 223 12.16 17.26 22.28
CA GLY A 223 13.23 16.47 22.91
C GLY A 223 12.89 15.98 24.33
N LYS A 224 11.97 16.64 25.02
CA LYS A 224 11.47 16.23 26.34
C LYS A 224 10.49 15.04 26.31
N LYS A 225 10.01 14.61 25.14
CA LYS A 225 9.08 13.46 24.96
C LYS A 225 9.75 12.27 24.27
N LYS A 226 10.90 11.82 24.76
CA LYS A 226 11.46 10.50 24.41
C LYS A 226 10.71 9.41 25.18
N THR A 227 9.50 9.09 24.77
CA THR A 227 8.87 7.83 25.12
C THR A 227 8.41 7.18 23.81
N GLY A 228 9.30 6.39 23.21
CA GLY A 228 8.89 5.41 22.21
C GLY A 228 7.77 4.59 22.83
N GLY A 229 6.52 4.83 22.40
CA GLY A 229 5.34 4.17 22.98
C GLY A 229 5.51 2.67 22.86
N ARG A 230 5.18 1.92 23.90
CA ARG A 230 5.16 0.45 23.82
C ARG A 230 4.00 0.03 22.91
N MET A 231 4.20 -0.95 22.04
CA MET A 231 3.19 -1.56 21.17
C MET A 231 1.90 -1.91 21.96
N SER A 232 2.06 -2.37 23.22
CA SER A 232 0.94 -2.65 24.14
C SER A 232 0.06 -1.43 24.44
N GLN A 233 0.57 -0.21 24.32
CA GLN A 233 -0.21 1.01 24.50
C GLN A 233 -1.11 1.29 23.29
N VAL A 234 -0.65 1.00 22.08
CA VAL A 234 -1.45 1.12 20.86
C VAL A 234 -2.66 0.19 20.92
N LEU A 235 -2.46 -1.06 21.32
CA LEU A 235 -3.53 -2.06 21.46
C LEU A 235 -4.58 -1.70 22.53
N LYS A 236 -4.23 -0.88 23.51
CA LYS A 236 -5.17 -0.39 24.54
C LYS A 236 -6.03 0.78 24.07
N GLU A 237 -5.66 1.43 22.97
CA GLU A 237 -6.40 2.58 22.44
C GLU A 237 -7.57 2.11 21.55
N PRO A 238 -8.84 2.47 21.87
CA PRO A 238 -10.01 2.10 21.04
C PRO A 238 -9.87 2.53 19.58
N ALA A 239 -9.14 3.63 19.32
CA ALA A 239 -8.87 4.12 17.99
C ALA A 239 -8.12 3.09 17.12
N ALA A 240 -7.21 2.30 17.68
CA ALA A 240 -6.49 1.27 16.93
C ALA A 240 -7.44 0.19 16.39
N TRP A 241 -8.41 -0.24 17.19
CA TRP A 241 -9.40 -1.23 16.79
C TRP A 241 -10.40 -0.69 15.78
N LEU A 242 -10.86 0.55 15.95
CA LEU A 242 -11.77 1.20 15.00
C LEU A 242 -11.10 1.46 13.65
N ILE A 243 -9.82 1.88 13.64
CA ILE A 243 -9.02 2.02 12.42
C ILE A 243 -8.75 0.64 11.81
N GLY A 244 -8.48 -0.38 12.64
CA GLY A 244 -8.36 -1.77 12.21
C GLY A 244 -9.64 -2.27 11.55
N ALA A 245 -10.80 -2.01 12.13
CA ALA A 245 -12.10 -2.41 11.57
C ALA A 245 -12.39 -1.72 10.23
N PHE A 246 -12.17 -0.41 10.15
CA PHE A 246 -12.35 0.33 8.90
C PHE A 246 -11.41 -0.17 7.79
N THR A 247 -10.14 -0.42 8.11
CA THR A 247 -9.18 -0.90 7.12
C THR A 247 -9.45 -2.35 6.71
N SER A 248 -9.96 -3.19 7.65
CA SER A 248 -10.41 -4.55 7.35
C SER A 248 -11.59 -4.57 6.38
N ALA A 249 -12.56 -3.66 6.55
CA ALA A 249 -13.71 -3.55 5.67
C ALA A 249 -13.27 -3.21 4.23
N ASN A 250 -12.42 -2.19 4.06
CA ASN A 250 -11.86 -1.84 2.75
C ASN A 250 -11.03 -2.98 2.15
N ALA A 251 -10.19 -3.64 2.96
CA ALA A 251 -9.36 -4.75 2.50
C ALA A 251 -10.19 -5.98 2.09
N PHE A 252 -11.32 -6.21 2.77
CA PHE A 252 -12.25 -7.27 2.39
C PHE A 252 -12.87 -7.01 1.02
N ALA A 253 -13.33 -5.78 0.76
CA ALA A 253 -13.83 -5.38 -0.55
C ALA A 253 -12.75 -5.54 -1.63
N GLN A 254 -11.54 -5.05 -1.36
CA GLN A 254 -10.42 -5.15 -2.29
C GLN A 254 -10.03 -6.61 -2.60
N GLY A 255 -9.96 -7.47 -1.57
CA GLY A 255 -9.62 -8.89 -1.74
C GLY A 255 -10.65 -9.65 -2.55
N THR A 256 -11.94 -9.45 -2.28
CA THR A 256 -13.03 -10.06 -3.03
C THR A 256 -13.01 -9.60 -4.51
N MET A 257 -12.93 -8.29 -4.75
CA MET A 257 -12.99 -7.74 -6.10
C MET A 257 -11.76 -8.11 -6.93
N SER A 258 -10.56 -8.00 -6.37
CA SER A 258 -9.32 -8.33 -7.09
C SER A 258 -9.26 -9.78 -7.55
N THR A 259 -9.92 -10.69 -6.82
CA THR A 259 -9.88 -12.14 -7.11
C THR A 259 -11.04 -12.59 -7.98
N HIS A 260 -12.25 -12.08 -7.73
CA HIS A 260 -13.48 -12.67 -8.29
C HIS A 260 -14.21 -11.76 -9.30
N GLN A 261 -13.83 -10.49 -9.45
CA GLN A 261 -14.49 -9.55 -10.37
C GLN A 261 -14.50 -10.05 -11.82
N VAL A 262 -13.36 -10.57 -12.30
CA VAL A 262 -13.24 -11.04 -13.69
C VAL A 262 -14.15 -12.25 -13.93
N ALA A 263 -14.12 -13.23 -13.02
CA ALA A 263 -14.95 -14.42 -13.11
C ALA A 263 -16.44 -14.05 -13.10
N TYR A 264 -16.85 -13.17 -12.17
CA TYR A 264 -18.23 -12.71 -12.11
C TYR A 264 -18.69 -12.02 -13.40
N LEU A 265 -17.86 -11.12 -13.96
CA LEU A 265 -18.21 -10.44 -15.22
C LEU A 265 -18.33 -11.42 -16.38
N GLN A 266 -17.54 -12.49 -16.43
CA GLN A 266 -17.66 -13.54 -17.41
C GLN A 266 -18.91 -14.39 -17.19
N ASP A 267 -19.25 -14.72 -15.94
CA ASP A 267 -20.46 -15.48 -15.59
C ASP A 267 -21.75 -14.75 -15.99
N ILE A 268 -21.76 -13.41 -15.93
CA ILE A 268 -22.91 -12.60 -16.37
C ILE A 268 -22.91 -12.27 -17.87
N GLY A 269 -21.94 -12.83 -18.64
CA GLY A 269 -21.94 -12.83 -20.12
C GLY A 269 -21.01 -11.82 -20.77
N PHE A 270 -20.15 -11.10 -20.02
CA PHE A 270 -19.14 -10.23 -20.63
C PHE A 270 -17.95 -11.04 -21.15
N ASN A 271 -17.39 -10.61 -22.28
CA ASN A 271 -16.20 -11.25 -22.83
C ASN A 271 -14.95 -10.98 -21.94
N PRO A 272 -13.92 -11.85 -22.02
CA PRO A 272 -12.72 -11.73 -21.19
C PRO A 272 -12.00 -10.40 -21.32
N MET A 273 -12.00 -9.78 -22.50
CA MET A 273 -11.35 -8.49 -22.76
C MET A 273 -12.07 -7.35 -21.99
N THR A 274 -13.42 -7.34 -22.03
CA THR A 274 -14.22 -6.37 -21.27
C THR A 274 -13.99 -6.53 -19.76
N ALA A 275 -13.96 -7.77 -19.26
CA ALA A 275 -13.66 -8.03 -17.86
C ALA A 275 -12.27 -7.51 -17.46
N ALA A 276 -11.26 -7.74 -18.29
CA ALA A 276 -9.90 -7.27 -18.04
C ALA A 276 -9.79 -5.74 -18.10
N THR A 277 -10.44 -5.08 -19.07
CA THR A 277 -10.43 -3.61 -19.18
C THR A 277 -11.14 -2.94 -17.99
N THR A 278 -12.16 -3.58 -17.43
CA THR A 278 -12.83 -3.11 -16.21
C THR A 278 -11.88 -3.11 -15.01
N VAL A 279 -11.06 -4.16 -14.84
CA VAL A 279 -10.03 -4.21 -13.78
C VAL A 279 -9.00 -3.09 -13.97
N SER A 280 -8.55 -2.87 -15.20
CA SER A 280 -7.60 -1.79 -15.51
C SER A 280 -8.19 -0.42 -15.19
N LEU A 281 -9.47 -0.20 -15.46
CA LEU A 281 -10.16 1.03 -15.13
C LEU A 281 -10.29 1.23 -13.61
N VAL A 282 -10.61 0.18 -12.84
CA VAL A 282 -10.61 0.23 -11.36
C VAL A 282 -9.23 0.66 -10.86
N ALA A 283 -8.15 0.07 -11.37
CA ALA A 283 -6.78 0.41 -10.97
C ALA A 283 -6.42 1.88 -11.31
N ALA A 284 -6.78 2.36 -12.49
CA ALA A 284 -6.57 3.74 -12.89
C ALA A 284 -7.34 4.72 -11.99
N MET A 285 -8.60 4.42 -11.72
CA MET A 285 -9.45 5.24 -10.83
C MET A 285 -8.99 5.19 -9.38
N MET A 286 -8.37 4.09 -8.93
CA MET A 286 -7.74 3.99 -7.61
C MET A 286 -6.59 4.99 -7.45
N VAL A 287 -5.76 5.18 -8.47
CA VAL A 287 -4.71 6.21 -8.48
C VAL A 287 -5.32 7.60 -8.34
N ILE A 288 -6.35 7.89 -9.13
CA ILE A 288 -7.07 9.18 -9.08
C ILE A 288 -7.71 9.39 -7.71
N GLY A 289 -8.40 8.38 -7.18
CA GLY A 289 -9.07 8.43 -5.88
C GLY A 289 -8.10 8.69 -4.72
N SER A 290 -6.92 8.06 -4.73
CA SER A 290 -5.91 8.26 -3.68
C SER A 290 -5.32 9.68 -3.70
N ILE A 291 -5.05 10.24 -4.87
CA ILE A 291 -4.55 11.62 -5.02
C ILE A 291 -5.65 12.63 -4.65
N ALA A 292 -6.87 12.41 -5.14
CA ALA A 292 -8.02 13.26 -4.83
C ALA A 292 -8.29 13.29 -3.32
N PHE A 293 -8.31 12.12 -2.65
CA PHE A 293 -8.42 12.04 -1.19
C PHE A 293 -7.33 12.87 -0.52
N GLY A 294 -6.07 12.67 -0.91
CA GLY A 294 -4.93 13.40 -0.34
C GLY A 294 -5.06 14.91 -0.48
N GLY A 295 -5.50 15.40 -1.64
CA GLY A 295 -5.73 16.82 -1.91
C GLY A 295 -6.92 17.40 -1.14
N LEU A 296 -8.06 16.70 -1.16
CA LEU A 296 -9.27 17.11 -0.45
C LEU A 296 -9.09 17.11 1.08
N ALA A 297 -8.32 16.19 1.62
CA ALA A 297 -8.03 16.09 3.04
C ALA A 297 -7.20 17.27 3.59
N LEU A 298 -6.66 18.14 2.72
CA LEU A 298 -6.06 19.42 3.14
C LEU A 298 -7.10 20.44 3.58
N ARG A 299 -8.33 20.35 3.05
CA ARG A 299 -9.41 21.33 3.29
C ARG A 299 -10.55 20.74 4.11
N TYR A 300 -10.85 19.46 3.91
CA TYR A 300 -11.98 18.78 4.52
C TYR A 300 -11.52 17.78 5.59
N ASN A 301 -12.44 17.43 6.49
CA ASN A 301 -12.15 16.45 7.52
C ASN A 301 -12.00 15.05 6.90
N VAL A 302 -10.88 14.40 7.21
CA VAL A 302 -10.51 13.05 6.73
C VAL A 302 -11.59 12.01 6.96
N LYS A 303 -12.35 12.16 8.05
CA LYS A 303 -13.45 11.29 8.44
C LYS A 303 -14.57 11.29 7.40
N TYR A 304 -15.04 12.47 6.98
CA TYR A 304 -16.09 12.57 5.96
C TYR A 304 -15.63 12.06 4.59
N LEU A 305 -14.36 12.28 4.24
CA LEU A 305 -13.78 11.76 3.00
C LEU A 305 -13.70 10.23 3.00
N ALA A 306 -13.37 9.61 4.13
CA ALA A 306 -13.40 8.15 4.26
C ALA A 306 -14.82 7.59 4.16
N VAL A 307 -15.82 8.27 4.74
CA VAL A 307 -17.23 7.90 4.57
C VAL A 307 -17.64 7.97 3.10
N ILE A 308 -17.27 9.04 2.39
CA ILE A 308 -17.52 9.18 0.95
C ILE A 308 -16.86 8.03 0.17
N GLY A 309 -15.64 7.61 0.55
CA GLY A 309 -14.97 6.44 -0.02
C GLY A 309 -15.80 5.16 0.10
N PHE A 310 -16.32 4.85 1.30
CA PHE A 310 -17.19 3.70 1.50
C PHE A 310 -18.54 3.82 0.79
N VAL A 311 -19.13 5.01 0.77
CA VAL A 311 -20.37 5.26 0.00
C VAL A 311 -20.11 5.01 -1.49
N SER A 312 -18.96 5.43 -2.01
CA SER A 312 -18.55 5.13 -3.39
C SER A 312 -18.44 3.62 -3.65
N GLU A 313 -17.85 2.85 -2.73
CA GLU A 313 -17.82 1.38 -2.82
C GLU A 313 -19.21 0.77 -2.78
N LEU A 314 -20.08 1.23 -1.89
CA LEU A 314 -21.47 0.74 -1.79
C LEU A 314 -22.26 1.01 -3.07
N VAL A 315 -22.12 2.21 -3.65
CA VAL A 315 -22.73 2.55 -4.95
C VAL A 315 -22.19 1.61 -6.04
N ALA A 316 -20.88 1.39 -6.09
CA ALA A 316 -20.24 0.49 -7.03
C ALA A 316 -20.82 -0.93 -6.93
N ILE A 317 -20.86 -1.50 -5.73
CA ILE A 317 -21.38 -2.86 -5.50
C ILE A 317 -22.86 -2.95 -5.89
N THR A 318 -23.66 -1.94 -5.55
CA THR A 318 -25.08 -1.89 -5.92
C THR A 318 -25.25 -1.89 -7.43
N VAL A 319 -24.49 -1.06 -8.15
CA VAL A 319 -24.49 -1.03 -9.61
C VAL A 319 -24.10 -2.41 -10.16
N LEU A 320 -23.03 -3.01 -9.65
CA LEU A 320 -22.55 -4.33 -10.11
C LEU A 320 -23.60 -5.43 -9.94
N LEU A 321 -24.36 -5.43 -8.85
CA LEU A 321 -25.38 -6.42 -8.55
C LEU A 321 -26.66 -6.24 -9.38
N THR A 322 -26.97 -5.01 -9.80
CA THR A 322 -28.25 -4.68 -10.44
C THR A 322 -28.19 -4.60 -11.97
N THR A 323 -26.98 -4.53 -12.55
CA THR A 323 -26.84 -4.29 -13.99
C THR A 323 -26.14 -5.38 -14.75
N ARG A 324 -26.49 -5.47 -16.05
CA ARG A 324 -25.76 -6.23 -17.06
C ARG A 324 -25.38 -5.38 -18.28
N GLU A 325 -25.53 -4.08 -18.16
CA GLU A 325 -25.20 -3.12 -19.23
C GLU A 325 -23.75 -2.68 -19.12
N LEU A 326 -23.02 -2.69 -20.24
CA LEU A 326 -21.60 -2.36 -20.30
C LEU A 326 -21.29 -0.96 -19.75
N GLY A 327 -22.13 0.03 -20.08
CA GLY A 327 -21.94 1.41 -19.61
C GLY A 327 -21.98 1.51 -18.09
N LEU A 328 -22.90 0.80 -17.44
CA LEU A 328 -23.03 0.76 -15.98
C LEU A 328 -21.88 -0.04 -15.32
N ILE A 329 -21.34 -1.07 -15.98
CA ILE A 329 -20.15 -1.78 -15.50
C ILE A 329 -18.92 -0.84 -15.47
N TYR A 330 -18.78 0.05 -16.43
CA TYR A 330 -17.71 1.07 -16.35
C TYR A 330 -17.97 2.11 -15.24
N ILE A 331 -19.22 2.47 -14.98
CA ILE A 331 -19.59 3.34 -13.82
C ILE A 331 -19.22 2.63 -12.50
N TYR A 332 -19.55 1.34 -12.36
CA TYR A 332 -19.06 0.52 -11.25
C TYR A 332 -17.56 0.65 -11.07
N ALA A 333 -16.78 0.46 -12.15
CA ALA A 333 -15.32 0.51 -12.08
C ALA A 333 -14.78 1.86 -11.62
N VAL A 334 -15.41 2.96 -12.05
CA VAL A 334 -15.06 4.33 -11.61
C VAL A 334 -15.30 4.51 -10.12
N PHE A 335 -16.51 4.19 -9.64
CA PHE A 335 -16.85 4.35 -8.22
C PHE A 335 -16.03 3.43 -7.32
N MET A 336 -15.84 2.17 -7.74
CA MET A 336 -15.04 1.19 -7.00
C MET A 336 -13.58 1.63 -6.88
N GLY A 337 -12.99 2.07 -8.00
CA GLY A 337 -11.60 2.55 -8.01
C GLY A 337 -11.40 3.80 -7.16
N ILE A 338 -12.25 4.81 -7.31
CA ILE A 338 -12.18 6.06 -6.52
C ILE A 338 -12.34 5.77 -5.03
N GLY A 339 -13.36 4.97 -4.64
CA GLY A 339 -13.61 4.60 -3.26
C GLY A 339 -12.43 3.87 -2.64
N ASN A 340 -11.95 2.83 -3.30
CA ASN A 340 -10.83 2.02 -2.84
C ASN A 340 -9.54 2.84 -2.71
N GLY A 341 -9.23 3.68 -3.70
CA GLY A 341 -8.06 4.57 -3.66
C GLY A 341 -8.12 5.55 -2.49
N ALA A 342 -9.28 6.16 -2.26
CA ALA A 342 -9.51 7.07 -1.14
C ALA A 342 -9.32 6.38 0.21
N LEU A 343 -9.89 5.19 0.40
CA LEU A 343 -9.82 4.43 1.65
C LEU A 343 -8.42 3.89 1.93
N THR A 344 -7.71 3.45 0.90
CA THR A 344 -6.31 3.02 1.02
C THR A 344 -5.41 4.18 1.46
N ALA A 345 -5.61 5.38 0.93
CA ALA A 345 -4.89 6.58 1.36
C ALA A 345 -5.34 7.11 2.73
N ALA A 346 -6.57 6.78 3.15
CA ALA A 346 -7.10 7.17 4.45
C ALA A 346 -6.37 6.46 5.61
N LEU A 347 -6.04 5.18 5.50
CA LEU A 347 -5.38 4.42 6.57
C LEU A 347 -4.13 5.11 7.12
N PRO A 348 -3.08 5.39 6.32
CA PRO A 348 -1.86 6.04 6.83
C PRO A 348 -2.14 7.45 7.34
N THR A 349 -3.14 8.14 6.79
CA THR A 349 -3.55 9.47 7.24
C THR A 349 -4.20 9.41 8.63
N PHE A 350 -5.14 8.49 8.85
CA PHE A 350 -5.76 8.29 10.17
C PHE A 350 -4.71 7.92 11.22
N VAL A 351 -3.84 6.94 10.93
CA VAL A 351 -2.76 6.56 11.85
C VAL A 351 -1.88 7.76 12.20
N GLY A 352 -1.53 8.59 11.22
CA GLY A 352 -0.74 9.79 11.45
C GLY A 352 -1.43 10.86 12.29
N VAL A 353 -2.75 11.03 12.13
CA VAL A 353 -3.54 12.00 12.90
C VAL A 353 -3.72 11.55 14.35
N TYR A 354 -3.97 10.24 14.57
CA TYR A 354 -4.24 9.69 15.91
C TYR A 354 -3.00 9.46 16.75
N PHE A 355 -2.00 8.80 16.16
CA PHE A 355 -0.81 8.34 16.88
C PHE A 355 0.39 9.27 16.76
N GLY A 356 0.31 10.29 15.90
CA GLY A 356 1.37 11.25 15.69
C GLY A 356 2.65 10.63 15.13
N ARG A 357 3.74 11.42 15.08
CA ARG A 357 5.02 10.99 14.50
C ARG A 357 5.73 9.89 15.30
N GLU A 358 5.71 10.02 16.62
CA GLU A 358 6.49 9.16 17.53
C GLU A 358 6.01 7.70 17.52
N ARG A 359 4.69 7.49 17.48
CA ARG A 359 4.08 6.17 17.54
C ARG A 359 3.59 5.65 16.19
N TYR A 360 3.81 6.40 15.10
CA TYR A 360 3.26 6.10 13.78
C TYR A 360 3.62 4.71 13.28
N ALA A 361 4.93 4.39 13.23
CA ALA A 361 5.40 3.11 12.70
C ALA A 361 4.87 1.92 13.50
N GLN A 362 4.83 2.05 14.83
CA GLN A 362 4.29 1.01 15.73
C GLN A 362 2.80 0.83 15.55
N ALA A 363 2.04 1.93 15.48
CA ALA A 363 0.59 1.90 15.27
C ALA A 363 0.24 1.31 13.90
N LEU A 364 0.93 1.75 12.85
CA LEU A 364 0.73 1.19 11.51
C LEU A 364 1.10 -0.30 11.47
N GLY A 365 2.20 -0.69 12.12
CA GLY A 365 2.60 -2.09 12.24
C GLY A 365 1.56 -2.97 12.94
N VAL A 366 0.89 -2.46 13.98
CA VAL A 366 -0.19 -3.17 14.69
C VAL A 366 -1.46 -3.26 13.83
N ILE A 367 -1.78 -2.20 13.10
CA ILE A 367 -3.03 -2.13 12.33
C ILE A 367 -2.93 -2.86 10.99
N PHE A 368 -1.75 -2.89 10.36
CA PHE A 368 -1.55 -3.47 9.03
C PHE A 368 -1.93 -4.95 8.90
N PRO A 369 -1.70 -5.85 9.89
CA PRO A 369 -2.17 -7.22 9.84
C PRO A 369 -3.69 -7.36 9.65
N PHE A 370 -4.49 -6.45 10.20
CA PHE A 370 -5.94 -6.46 10.00
C PHE A 370 -6.29 -6.36 8.51
N GLN A 371 -5.57 -5.50 7.77
CA GLN A 371 -5.73 -5.38 6.32
C GLN A 371 -5.34 -6.67 5.60
N VAL A 372 -4.15 -7.22 5.88
CA VAL A 372 -3.62 -8.41 5.20
C VAL A 372 -4.48 -9.64 5.44
N VAL A 373 -4.85 -9.88 6.70
CA VAL A 373 -5.70 -11.02 7.07
C VAL A 373 -7.09 -10.90 6.44
N SER A 374 -7.68 -9.71 6.49
CA SER A 374 -9.00 -9.47 5.92
C SER A 374 -9.01 -9.64 4.40
N GLN A 375 -7.98 -9.13 3.70
CA GLN A 375 -7.85 -9.29 2.25
C GLN A 375 -7.69 -10.76 1.84
N ALA A 376 -6.87 -11.52 2.56
CA ALA A 376 -6.69 -12.95 2.31
C ALA A 376 -7.95 -13.75 2.60
N ALA A 377 -8.61 -13.48 3.74
CA ALA A 377 -9.86 -14.13 4.11
C ALA A 377 -10.98 -13.85 3.10
N ALA A 378 -11.04 -12.63 2.56
CA ALA A 378 -12.06 -12.22 1.60
C ALA A 378 -12.05 -13.05 0.32
N ALA A 379 -10.85 -13.29 -0.24
CA ALA A 379 -10.70 -14.12 -1.44
C ALA A 379 -11.19 -15.56 -1.21
N PHE A 380 -10.82 -16.13 -0.04
CA PHE A 380 -11.26 -17.47 0.34
C PHE A 380 -12.78 -17.54 0.59
N ILE A 381 -13.33 -16.60 1.37
CA ILE A 381 -14.76 -16.57 1.73
C ILE A 381 -15.63 -16.42 0.48
N ALA A 382 -15.25 -15.52 -0.44
CA ALA A 382 -16.00 -15.32 -1.68
C ALA A 382 -15.98 -16.58 -2.58
N GLY A 383 -14.84 -17.28 -2.65
CA GLY A 383 -14.75 -18.56 -3.34
C GLY A 383 -15.63 -19.64 -2.71
N ALA A 384 -15.59 -19.79 -1.38
CA ALA A 384 -16.42 -20.76 -0.66
C ALA A 384 -17.92 -20.47 -0.80
N ILE A 385 -18.32 -19.19 -0.81
CA ILE A 385 -19.70 -18.80 -1.09
C ILE A 385 -20.10 -19.21 -2.50
N TYR A 386 -19.25 -18.98 -3.49
CA TYR A 386 -19.51 -19.38 -4.87
C TYR A 386 -19.64 -20.90 -5.00
N ASP A 387 -18.75 -21.68 -4.40
CA ASP A 387 -18.79 -23.15 -4.42
C ASP A 387 -20.08 -23.70 -3.80
N ALA A 388 -20.59 -23.03 -2.77
CA ALA A 388 -21.82 -23.44 -2.08
C ALA A 388 -23.10 -22.99 -2.78
N THR A 389 -23.09 -21.84 -3.48
CA THR A 389 -24.30 -21.19 -4.02
C THR A 389 -24.32 -21.07 -5.55
N SER A 390 -23.20 -21.39 -6.22
CA SER A 390 -22.98 -21.17 -7.66
C SER A 390 -23.24 -19.71 -8.08
N SER A 391 -23.06 -18.76 -7.16
CA SER A 391 -23.30 -17.34 -7.41
C SER A 391 -22.40 -16.44 -6.54
N TYR A 392 -21.90 -15.37 -7.13
CA TYR A 392 -21.15 -14.32 -6.40
C TYR A 392 -22.04 -13.28 -5.71
N GLN A 393 -23.36 -13.32 -5.90
CA GLN A 393 -24.28 -12.31 -5.33
C GLN A 393 -24.15 -12.21 -3.82
N TRP A 394 -24.14 -13.35 -3.11
CA TRP A 394 -23.97 -13.36 -1.66
C TRP A 394 -22.60 -12.86 -1.20
N ALA A 395 -21.55 -13.16 -1.96
CA ALA A 395 -20.22 -12.64 -1.67
C ALA A 395 -20.20 -11.10 -1.75
N PHE A 396 -20.83 -10.51 -2.75
CA PHE A 396 -20.89 -9.05 -2.90
C PHE A 396 -21.83 -8.39 -1.87
N ILE A 397 -22.91 -9.07 -1.44
CA ILE A 397 -23.74 -8.61 -0.32
C ILE A 397 -22.90 -8.57 0.98
N VAL A 398 -22.06 -9.57 1.23
CA VAL A 398 -21.12 -9.56 2.37
C VAL A 398 -20.14 -8.38 2.25
N VAL A 399 -19.60 -8.10 1.06
CA VAL A 399 -18.76 -6.91 0.83
C VAL A 399 -19.50 -5.64 1.16
N ALA A 400 -20.75 -5.49 0.70
CA ALA A 400 -21.58 -4.31 1.00
C ALA A 400 -21.82 -4.16 2.52
N ALA A 401 -22.10 -5.26 3.21
CA ALA A 401 -22.26 -5.26 4.67
C ALA A 401 -20.96 -4.86 5.39
N CYS A 402 -19.81 -5.37 4.94
CA CYS A 402 -18.50 -4.98 5.47
C CYS A 402 -18.22 -3.48 5.22
N SER A 403 -18.53 -2.95 4.03
CA SER A 403 -18.36 -1.52 3.73
C SER A 403 -19.28 -0.66 4.60
N ALA A 404 -20.52 -1.09 4.87
CA ALA A 404 -21.42 -0.40 5.80
C ALA A 404 -20.89 -0.40 7.25
N LEU A 405 -20.31 -1.52 7.71
CA LEU A 405 -19.60 -1.58 8.99
C LEU A 405 -18.37 -0.67 9.01
N GLY A 406 -17.68 -0.55 7.88
CA GLY A 406 -16.59 0.40 7.68
C GLY A 406 -17.04 1.85 7.91
N VAL A 407 -18.18 2.24 7.34
CA VAL A 407 -18.80 3.56 7.59
C VAL A 407 -19.05 3.76 9.09
N ALA A 408 -19.68 2.78 9.75
CA ALA A 408 -19.96 2.87 11.19
C ALA A 408 -18.69 3.03 12.01
N SER A 409 -17.63 2.24 11.72
CA SER A 409 -16.35 2.32 12.42
C SER A 409 -15.70 3.70 12.28
N VAL A 410 -15.75 4.31 11.08
CA VAL A 410 -15.24 5.67 10.84
C VAL A 410 -16.04 6.70 11.66
N PHE A 411 -17.36 6.57 11.76
CA PHE A 411 -18.18 7.48 12.57
C PHE A 411 -17.89 7.39 14.07
N LEU A 412 -17.68 6.17 14.58
CA LEU A 412 -17.36 5.93 15.99
C LEU A 412 -15.95 6.39 16.36
N THR A 413 -15.04 6.49 15.40
CA THR A 413 -13.68 6.96 15.64
C THR A 413 -13.73 8.45 16.00
N ARG A 414 -13.50 8.81 17.27
CA ARG A 414 -13.43 10.21 17.71
C ARG A 414 -12.06 10.78 17.39
N LEU A 415 -11.97 11.70 16.41
CA LEU A 415 -10.72 12.40 16.13
C LEU A 415 -10.29 13.21 17.37
N PRO A 416 -8.99 13.18 17.77
CA PRO A 416 -8.50 14.11 18.78
C PRO A 416 -8.86 15.52 18.32
N GLY A 417 -9.56 16.28 19.17
CA GLY A 417 -10.07 17.59 18.80
C GLY A 417 -8.93 18.47 18.28
N ARG A 418 -9.17 19.18 17.18
CA ARG A 418 -8.39 20.37 16.86
C ARG A 418 -8.76 21.39 17.93
N SER A 419 -7.97 21.43 19.03
CA SER A 419 -7.93 22.57 19.93
C SER A 419 -7.28 23.76 19.23
#